data_c06d6d444ea165421b9315b1cff08c0b
#
_entry.id   c06d6d444ea165421b9315b1cff08c0b
#
_cell.length_a   1.000
_cell.length_b   1.000
_cell.length_c   1.000
_cell.angle_alpha   90.00
_cell.angle_beta   90.00
_cell.angle_gamma   90.00
#
_symmetry.space_group_name_H-M   'P 1'
#
loop_
_entity.id
_entity.type
_entity.pdbx_description
1 polymer ?
#
loop_
_entity_poly.entity_id
_entity_poly.type
_entity_poly.pdbx_seq_one_letter_code
_entity_poly.pdbx_strand_id
1 'polypeptide(L)'
;MTTIRKSSGLSRRTLLKAGAALSLLPAPYVRAQTAEPLKIGFLTVLTGPLAAGGKQQEEGAALFLKERNGMIAGRKVELITQDTAGSPALAKTKTQELVERNKVHVMIGPLATNEALAMDGYVRENKVPLITTTSAATVDLKARQPNPYVLHAFGTAPQVTYPLGDYAAKTLGFKKVCIVAEDFTYGHEGAGGFHLAFEAAGGKIVQKLWPPLNAPEYGVYLAQIKPDVDAIYTGFAGSNPLRFLKAFAEFGLKGKMAVLGNTTMTDEGILKVMGDEAVGVYSAGWYAAGLDTPDNKKFVAGINAEYKHDPGFYTAGPYTALLIIEEALKTTKGKTDDAPAFLKAMHDVRLTHWPIGPVKLDQYGTPILDIHIRKVARVNGKLTNTIIKTYPQVSQFWTTDPKEAVKQPIFSRDYPVSKNLE
;
A
#
# COMPACT_ATOMS: atom_id res chain seq x y z
N MET A 1 16.11 95.78 -27.98
CA MET A 1 15.91 94.82 -29.07
C MET A 1 15.95 93.39 -28.50
N THR A 2 14.77 92.83 -28.29
CA THR A 2 14.62 91.56 -27.62
C THR A 2 14.11 90.51 -28.62
N THR A 3 14.93 89.52 -28.93
CA THR A 3 14.65 88.47 -29.93
C THR A 3 13.91 87.33 -29.27
N ILE A 4 12.67 87.06 -29.67
CA ILE A 4 11.84 85.99 -29.22
C ILE A 4 12.19 84.71 -30.06
N ARG A 5 12.67 83.64 -29.43
CA ARG A 5 12.82 82.32 -30.03
C ARG A 5 11.50 81.55 -30.06
N LYS A 6 11.04 81.21 -31.26
CA LYS A 6 9.86 80.32 -31.45
C LYS A 6 10.23 78.90 -31.11
N SER A 7 9.52 78.21 -30.21
CA SER A 7 9.56 76.80 -29.94
C SER A 7 8.79 76.04 -31.04
N SER A 8 9.44 75.15 -31.75
CA SER A 8 8.81 74.26 -32.72
C SER A 8 8.15 73.09 -31.96
N GLY A 9 6.86 73.14 -31.84
CA GLY A 9 6.09 71.98 -31.28
C GLY A 9 6.04 70.82 -32.25
N LEU A 10 6.36 69.67 -31.77
CA LEU A 10 6.23 68.37 -32.48
C LEU A 10 4.74 68.16 -32.86
N SER A 11 4.51 67.94 -34.15
CA SER A 11 3.14 67.73 -34.70
C SER A 11 2.54 66.41 -34.23
N ARG A 12 1.25 66.37 -33.91
CA ARG A 12 0.49 65.17 -33.54
C ARG A 12 0.64 64.00 -34.55
N ARG A 13 0.93 64.30 -35.82
CA ARG A 13 1.19 63.34 -36.90
C ARG A 13 2.53 62.56 -36.70
N THR A 14 3.55 63.18 -36.10
CA THR A 14 4.85 62.59 -35.84
C THR A 14 4.80 61.63 -34.65
N LEU A 15 3.99 61.92 -33.67
CA LEU A 15 3.74 61.02 -32.53
C LEU A 15 2.94 59.76 -32.91
N LEU A 16 2.00 59.90 -33.87
CA LEU A 16 1.24 58.74 -34.38
C LEU A 16 2.06 57.78 -35.25
N LYS A 17 3.08 58.30 -35.95
CA LYS A 17 4.00 57.45 -36.75
C LYS A 17 5.06 56.73 -35.90
N ALA A 18 5.41 57.27 -34.73
CA ALA A 18 6.33 56.62 -33.79
C ALA A 18 5.64 55.48 -32.99
N GLY A 19 4.32 55.58 -32.76
CA GLY A 19 3.54 54.53 -32.10
C GLY A 19 3.30 53.28 -32.96
N ALA A 20 3.25 53.42 -34.28
CA ALA A 20 3.02 52.30 -35.22
C ALA A 20 4.27 51.47 -35.51
N ALA A 21 5.48 51.95 -35.21
CA ALA A 21 6.73 51.20 -35.41
C ALA A 21 7.13 50.33 -34.24
N LEU A 22 6.52 50.44 -33.06
CA LEU A 22 6.80 49.59 -31.89
C LEU A 22 5.95 48.31 -31.86
N SER A 23 4.98 48.12 -32.74
CA SER A 23 4.09 46.95 -32.76
C SER A 23 4.61 45.78 -33.63
N LEU A 24 5.86 45.85 -34.17
CA LEU A 24 6.47 44.82 -35.01
C LEU A 24 7.67 44.13 -34.32
N LEU A 25 7.89 44.31 -33.01
CA LEU A 25 8.83 43.44 -32.34
C LEU A 25 8.11 42.09 -32.13
N PRO A 26 8.65 40.99 -32.69
CA PRO A 26 8.08 39.68 -32.38
C PRO A 26 8.18 39.49 -30.88
N ALA A 27 7.04 39.38 -30.20
CA ALA A 27 7.04 38.93 -28.81
C ALA A 27 7.85 37.65 -28.75
N PRO A 28 8.84 37.52 -27.84
CA PRO A 28 9.54 36.27 -27.72
C PRO A 28 8.48 35.20 -27.42
N TYR A 29 8.25 34.34 -28.40
CA TYR A 29 7.48 33.12 -28.18
C TYR A 29 8.26 32.30 -27.16
N VAL A 30 8.01 32.56 -25.87
CA VAL A 30 8.43 31.65 -24.80
C VAL A 30 7.61 30.40 -25.06
N ARG A 31 8.13 29.50 -25.89
CA ARG A 31 7.69 28.12 -25.92
C ARG A 31 7.93 27.64 -24.51
N ALA A 32 6.88 27.59 -23.71
CA ALA A 32 6.93 26.86 -22.47
C ALA A 32 7.38 25.46 -22.86
N GLN A 33 8.64 25.15 -22.58
CA GLN A 33 9.20 23.83 -22.81
C GLN A 33 8.36 22.91 -21.94
N THR A 34 7.38 22.24 -22.55
CA THR A 34 6.54 21.28 -21.81
C THR A 34 7.50 20.26 -21.24
N ALA A 35 7.61 20.26 -19.91
CA ALA A 35 8.48 19.30 -19.23
C ALA A 35 8.17 17.88 -19.73
N GLU A 36 9.19 17.09 -19.98
CA GLU A 36 9.03 15.71 -20.41
C GLU A 36 8.06 14.97 -19.48
N PRO A 37 7.12 14.18 -20.00
CA PRO A 37 6.17 13.43 -19.18
C PRO A 37 6.86 12.63 -18.08
N LEU A 38 6.28 12.59 -16.91
CA LEU A 38 6.72 11.72 -15.82
C LEU A 38 6.20 10.32 -16.09
N LYS A 39 7.07 9.41 -16.51
CA LYS A 39 6.74 8.00 -16.74
C LYS A 39 6.84 7.22 -15.44
N ILE A 40 5.73 6.66 -14.99
CA ILE A 40 5.63 5.83 -13.79
C ILE A 40 5.25 4.42 -14.22
N GLY A 41 6.08 3.42 -13.91
CA GLY A 41 5.73 2.02 -14.08
C GLY A 41 4.84 1.56 -12.93
N PHE A 42 3.73 0.90 -13.24
CA PHE A 42 2.82 0.38 -12.24
C PHE A 42 2.64 -1.14 -12.41
N LEU A 43 3.15 -1.90 -11.46
CA LEU A 43 3.00 -3.35 -11.40
C LEU A 43 1.88 -3.70 -10.44
N THR A 44 0.88 -4.41 -10.93
CA THR A 44 -0.24 -4.88 -10.12
C THR A 44 -0.77 -6.22 -10.64
N VAL A 45 -1.73 -6.82 -9.97
CA VAL A 45 -2.32 -8.11 -10.34
C VAL A 45 -3.74 -7.88 -10.84
N LEU A 46 -3.97 -8.03 -12.14
CA LEU A 46 -5.28 -7.83 -12.76
C LEU A 46 -5.98 -9.15 -13.12
N THR A 47 -5.23 -10.26 -13.08
CA THR A 47 -5.74 -11.61 -13.33
C THR A 47 -5.40 -12.57 -12.20
N GLY A 48 -6.19 -13.65 -12.04
CA GLY A 48 -5.99 -14.66 -10.99
C GLY A 48 -6.56 -14.28 -9.62
N PRO A 49 -6.19 -15.03 -8.55
CA PRO A 49 -6.80 -14.93 -7.23
C PRO A 49 -6.68 -13.54 -6.57
N LEU A 50 -5.63 -12.79 -6.87
CA LEU A 50 -5.36 -11.47 -6.30
C LEU A 50 -5.95 -10.29 -7.11
N ALA A 51 -6.63 -10.56 -8.23
CA ALA A 51 -7.13 -9.54 -9.16
C ALA A 51 -8.07 -8.50 -8.50
N ALA A 52 -8.85 -8.91 -7.50
CA ALA A 52 -9.72 -7.99 -6.76
C ALA A 52 -8.92 -6.88 -6.04
N GLY A 53 -7.76 -7.22 -5.47
CA GLY A 53 -6.86 -6.25 -4.87
C GLY A 53 -6.19 -5.34 -5.90
N GLY A 54 -5.77 -5.92 -7.04
CA GLY A 54 -5.14 -5.16 -8.12
C GLY A 54 -6.08 -4.13 -8.75
N LYS A 55 -7.34 -4.48 -8.93
CA LYS A 55 -8.35 -3.52 -9.39
C LYS A 55 -8.53 -2.34 -8.42
N GLN A 56 -8.57 -2.60 -7.14
CA GLN A 56 -8.60 -1.53 -6.13
C GLN A 56 -7.33 -0.66 -6.16
N GLN A 57 -6.18 -1.25 -6.47
CA GLN A 57 -4.96 -0.48 -6.66
C GLN A 57 -5.07 0.49 -7.85
N GLU A 58 -5.64 0.06 -8.98
CA GLU A 58 -5.92 0.95 -10.11
C GLU A 58 -6.87 2.09 -9.72
N GLU A 59 -7.91 1.82 -8.93
CA GLU A 59 -8.85 2.83 -8.44
C GLU A 59 -8.15 3.91 -7.61
N GLY A 60 -7.24 3.52 -6.72
CA GLY A 60 -6.46 4.45 -5.89
C GLY A 60 -5.52 5.33 -6.70
N ALA A 61 -4.80 4.74 -7.66
CA ALA A 61 -3.94 5.48 -8.57
C ALA A 61 -4.73 6.44 -9.47
N ALA A 62 -5.87 5.98 -10.00
CA ALA A 62 -6.74 6.79 -10.84
C ALA A 62 -7.34 7.99 -10.10
N LEU A 63 -7.80 7.80 -8.85
CA LEU A 63 -8.30 8.92 -8.02
C LEU A 63 -7.21 9.95 -7.79
N PHE A 64 -5.99 9.51 -7.42
CA PHE A 64 -4.86 10.41 -7.20
C PHE A 64 -4.59 11.30 -8.42
N LEU A 65 -4.51 10.68 -9.60
CA LEU A 65 -4.26 11.38 -10.85
C LEU A 65 -5.41 12.29 -11.25
N LYS A 66 -6.66 11.86 -11.03
CA LYS A 66 -7.85 12.68 -11.29
C LYS A 66 -7.86 13.96 -10.47
N GLU A 67 -7.59 13.87 -9.17
CA GLU A 67 -7.52 15.02 -8.27
C GLU A 67 -6.47 16.06 -8.69
N ARG A 68 -5.48 15.67 -9.48
CA ARG A 68 -4.35 16.48 -9.95
C ARG A 68 -4.39 16.76 -11.46
N ASN A 69 -5.50 16.49 -12.13
CA ASN A 69 -5.65 16.66 -13.57
C ASN A 69 -4.55 15.93 -14.37
N GLY A 70 -4.09 14.78 -13.90
CA GLY A 70 -3.04 13.98 -14.52
C GLY A 70 -1.64 14.58 -14.43
N MET A 71 -1.40 15.51 -13.50
CA MET A 71 -0.12 16.23 -13.35
C MET A 71 0.51 15.94 -11.98
N ILE A 72 1.84 15.82 -11.92
CA ILE A 72 2.62 15.81 -10.68
C ILE A 72 3.78 16.79 -10.85
N ALA A 73 3.92 17.72 -9.92
CA ALA A 73 4.99 18.73 -9.90
C ALA A 73 5.18 19.45 -11.27
N GLY A 74 4.09 19.76 -11.95
CA GLY A 74 4.11 20.46 -13.25
C GLY A 74 4.41 19.56 -14.46
N ARG A 75 4.60 18.25 -14.27
CA ARG A 75 4.79 17.26 -15.34
C ARG A 75 3.52 16.45 -15.59
N LYS A 76 3.17 16.22 -16.85
CA LYS A 76 2.11 15.26 -17.21
C LYS A 76 2.56 13.85 -16.81
N VAL A 77 1.68 13.10 -16.15
CA VAL A 77 1.96 11.70 -15.77
C VAL A 77 1.57 10.77 -16.90
N GLU A 78 2.47 9.85 -17.22
CA GLU A 78 2.23 8.66 -18.04
C GLU A 78 2.35 7.45 -17.11
N LEU A 79 1.21 6.94 -16.64
CA LEU A 79 1.15 5.74 -15.80
C LEU A 79 1.07 4.50 -16.69
N ILE A 80 2.10 3.65 -16.66
CA ILE A 80 2.22 2.46 -17.50
C ILE A 80 1.97 1.24 -16.63
N THR A 81 0.73 0.73 -16.67
CA THR A 81 0.29 -0.43 -15.87
C THR A 81 0.67 -1.74 -16.55
N GLN A 82 1.16 -2.70 -15.78
CA GLN A 82 1.48 -4.06 -16.19
C GLN A 82 0.84 -5.07 -15.23
N ASP A 83 0.15 -6.06 -15.79
CA ASP A 83 -0.38 -7.20 -15.05
C ASP A 83 0.72 -8.23 -14.80
N THR A 84 0.94 -8.57 -13.54
CA THR A 84 1.90 -9.58 -13.11
C THR A 84 1.24 -10.93 -12.85
N ALA A 85 -0.07 -11.01 -12.87
CA ALA A 85 -0.87 -12.22 -12.56
C ALA A 85 -0.51 -12.90 -11.22
N GLY A 86 0.14 -12.19 -10.29
CA GLY A 86 0.65 -12.75 -9.03
C GLY A 86 1.87 -13.66 -9.21
N SER A 87 2.50 -13.64 -10.38
CA SER A 87 3.64 -14.49 -10.73
C SER A 87 4.97 -13.78 -10.54
N PRO A 88 5.87 -14.29 -9.67
CA PRO A 88 7.21 -13.74 -9.48
C PRO A 88 8.03 -13.63 -10.78
N ALA A 89 7.94 -14.65 -11.65
CA ALA A 89 8.64 -14.65 -12.93
C ALA A 89 8.12 -13.57 -13.87
N LEU A 90 6.79 -13.43 -13.95
CA LEU A 90 6.17 -12.40 -14.80
C LEU A 90 6.44 -11.00 -14.26
N ALA A 91 6.40 -10.80 -12.94
CA ALA A 91 6.75 -9.53 -12.30
C ALA A 91 8.18 -9.08 -12.69
N LYS A 92 9.15 -10.00 -12.65
CA LYS A 92 10.53 -9.71 -13.09
C LYS A 92 10.57 -9.30 -14.57
N THR A 93 9.91 -10.04 -15.46
CA THR A 93 9.86 -9.73 -16.91
C THR A 93 9.21 -8.37 -17.16
N LYS A 94 8.08 -8.09 -16.50
CA LYS A 94 7.37 -6.81 -16.63
C LYS A 94 8.18 -5.63 -16.08
N THR A 95 8.96 -5.86 -15.03
CA THR A 95 9.92 -4.87 -14.51
C THR A 95 10.97 -4.52 -15.59
N GLN A 96 11.54 -5.52 -16.25
CA GLN A 96 12.50 -5.31 -17.33
C GLN A 96 11.89 -4.52 -18.49
N GLU A 97 10.67 -4.87 -18.92
CA GLU A 97 9.95 -4.14 -19.96
C GLU A 97 9.74 -2.66 -19.61
N LEU A 98 9.30 -2.37 -18.37
CA LEU A 98 9.09 -1.00 -17.88
C LEU A 98 10.38 -0.19 -17.88
N VAL A 99 11.48 -0.77 -17.44
CA VAL A 99 12.78 -0.09 -17.35
C VAL A 99 13.44 0.05 -18.72
N GLU A 100 13.55 -1.04 -19.46
CA GLU A 100 14.37 -1.08 -20.69
C GLU A 100 13.65 -0.51 -21.91
N ARG A 101 12.34 -0.77 -22.06
CA ARG A 101 11.54 -0.34 -23.21
C ARG A 101 10.82 0.98 -22.95
N ASN A 102 10.10 1.05 -21.83
CA ASN A 102 9.29 2.22 -21.50
C ASN A 102 10.10 3.37 -20.88
N LYS A 103 11.32 3.09 -20.36
CA LYS A 103 12.21 4.08 -19.73
C LYS A 103 11.50 4.83 -18.61
N VAL A 104 10.89 4.09 -17.68
CA VAL A 104 10.20 4.68 -16.54
C VAL A 104 11.18 5.35 -15.58
N HIS A 105 10.77 6.46 -14.96
CA HIS A 105 11.59 7.20 -14.01
C HIS A 105 11.53 6.60 -12.60
N VAL A 106 10.40 5.99 -12.28
CA VAL A 106 10.10 5.36 -10.99
C VAL A 106 9.04 4.30 -11.18
N MET A 107 9.04 3.28 -10.32
CA MET A 107 8.01 2.25 -10.31
C MET A 107 7.21 2.28 -9.02
N ILE A 108 5.94 1.88 -9.10
CA ILE A 108 5.07 1.57 -7.96
C ILE A 108 4.54 0.14 -8.09
N GLY A 109 4.23 -0.49 -6.97
CA GLY A 109 3.90 -1.92 -6.93
C GLY A 109 5.14 -2.74 -6.50
N PRO A 110 5.13 -4.07 -6.69
CA PRO A 110 3.99 -4.89 -7.09
C PRO A 110 2.94 -5.01 -5.96
N LEU A 111 1.92 -5.85 -6.19
CA LEU A 111 0.92 -6.14 -5.16
C LEU A 111 1.44 -7.16 -4.14
N ALA A 112 2.09 -8.23 -4.58
CA ALA A 112 2.42 -9.36 -3.73
C ALA A 112 3.90 -9.39 -3.29
N THR A 113 4.15 -9.90 -2.07
CA THR A 113 5.49 -9.92 -1.46
C THR A 113 6.48 -10.78 -2.25
N ASN A 114 6.07 -11.96 -2.72
CA ASN A 114 6.90 -12.85 -3.52
C ASN A 114 7.32 -12.23 -4.86
N GLU A 115 6.52 -11.37 -5.43
CA GLU A 115 6.85 -10.60 -6.64
C GLU A 115 7.95 -9.57 -6.34
N ALA A 116 7.80 -8.81 -5.24
CA ALA A 116 8.80 -7.82 -4.83
C ALA A 116 10.18 -8.47 -4.57
N LEU A 117 10.20 -9.64 -3.92
CA LEU A 117 11.42 -10.40 -3.69
C LEU A 117 12.07 -10.86 -5.01
N ALA A 118 11.28 -11.29 -5.99
CA ALA A 118 11.80 -11.71 -7.29
C ALA A 118 12.38 -10.57 -8.13
N MET A 119 11.91 -9.34 -7.91
CA MET A 119 12.37 -8.15 -8.62
C MET A 119 13.62 -7.52 -7.98
N ASP A 120 13.90 -7.79 -6.70
CA ASP A 120 14.89 -7.07 -5.89
C ASP A 120 16.27 -6.98 -6.54
N GLY A 121 16.80 -8.09 -7.04
CA GLY A 121 18.09 -8.12 -7.70
C GLY A 121 18.16 -7.19 -8.92
N TYR A 122 17.15 -7.25 -9.79
CA TYR A 122 17.10 -6.41 -10.98
C TYR A 122 16.97 -4.92 -10.63
N VAL A 123 16.09 -4.59 -9.66
CA VAL A 123 15.89 -3.21 -9.16
C VAL A 123 17.19 -2.64 -8.61
N ARG A 124 17.95 -3.44 -7.85
CA ARG A 124 19.24 -3.09 -7.26
C ARG A 124 20.31 -2.83 -8.33
N GLU A 125 20.46 -3.76 -9.27
CA GLU A 125 21.47 -3.68 -10.36
C GLU A 125 21.22 -2.49 -11.27
N ASN A 126 19.97 -2.24 -11.62
CA ASN A 126 19.58 -1.17 -12.54
C ASN A 126 19.27 0.16 -11.84
N LYS A 127 19.40 0.22 -10.51
CA LYS A 127 19.22 1.44 -9.70
C LYS A 127 17.87 2.12 -9.91
N VAL A 128 16.81 1.33 -10.06
CA VAL A 128 15.46 1.82 -10.36
C VAL A 128 14.70 2.12 -9.07
N PRO A 129 14.27 3.37 -8.82
CA PRO A 129 13.43 3.67 -7.67
C PRO A 129 12.11 2.91 -7.73
N LEU A 130 11.78 2.19 -6.66
CA LEU A 130 10.57 1.38 -6.51
C LEU A 130 9.89 1.68 -5.18
N ILE A 131 8.58 1.96 -5.20
CA ILE A 131 7.78 2.07 -3.99
C ILE A 131 6.77 0.92 -3.98
N THR A 132 6.92 -0.01 -3.02
CA THR A 132 5.94 -1.08 -2.86
C THR A 132 4.63 -0.54 -2.32
N THR A 133 3.50 -0.99 -2.88
CA THR A 133 2.19 -0.35 -2.64
C THR A 133 1.37 -0.99 -1.53
N THR A 134 1.53 -2.30 -1.30
CA THR A 134 0.72 -3.06 -0.32
C THR A 134 1.56 -4.12 0.40
N SER A 135 1.08 -5.35 0.45
CA SER A 135 1.70 -6.48 1.14
C SER A 135 3.08 -6.90 0.58
N ALA A 136 3.56 -6.22 -0.45
CA ALA A 136 4.91 -6.41 -0.99
C ALA A 136 6.02 -5.85 -0.07
N ALA A 137 5.66 -5.13 0.98
CA ALA A 137 6.61 -4.70 2.00
C ALA A 137 7.04 -5.88 2.86
N THR A 138 8.35 -6.14 2.93
CA THR A 138 8.92 -7.23 3.73
C THR A 138 10.21 -6.81 4.42
N VAL A 139 10.48 -7.43 5.57
CA VAL A 139 11.73 -7.23 6.33
C VAL A 139 12.95 -7.59 5.48
N ASP A 140 12.83 -8.57 4.59
CA ASP A 140 13.96 -9.05 3.77
C ASP A 140 14.48 -8.01 2.80
N LEU A 141 13.62 -7.19 2.22
CA LEU A 141 14.01 -6.16 1.25
C LEU A 141 14.73 -4.95 1.89
N LYS A 142 14.53 -4.72 3.18
CA LYS A 142 15.01 -3.49 3.83
C LYS A 142 15.98 -3.75 4.98
N ALA A 143 15.69 -4.70 5.85
CA ALA A 143 16.48 -4.90 7.05
C ALA A 143 17.52 -6.03 6.91
N ARG A 144 17.17 -7.15 6.26
CA ARG A 144 18.10 -8.29 6.09
C ARG A 144 19.03 -8.09 4.89
N GLN A 145 18.50 -7.60 3.77
CA GLN A 145 19.24 -7.32 2.54
C GLN A 145 18.90 -5.91 2.04
N PRO A 146 19.44 -4.86 2.69
CA PRO A 146 19.04 -3.49 2.40
C PRO A 146 19.16 -3.14 0.91
N ASN A 147 18.04 -2.78 0.29
CA ASN A 147 18.00 -2.22 -1.04
C ASN A 147 17.63 -0.74 -0.96
N PRO A 148 18.57 0.19 -1.24
CA PRO A 148 18.30 1.62 -1.12
C PRO A 148 17.27 2.12 -2.16
N TYR A 149 17.06 1.36 -3.25
CA TYR A 149 16.12 1.73 -4.32
C TYR A 149 14.68 1.33 -4.03
N VAL A 150 14.43 0.54 -2.96
CA VAL A 150 13.09 0.12 -2.57
C VAL A 150 12.62 0.94 -1.37
N LEU A 151 11.43 1.52 -1.48
CA LEU A 151 10.69 2.14 -0.39
C LEU A 151 9.36 1.40 -0.20
N HIS A 152 8.75 1.59 0.96
CA HIS A 152 7.45 1.01 1.28
C HIS A 152 6.41 2.11 1.50
N ALA A 153 5.27 2.02 0.81
CA ALA A 153 4.13 2.89 1.08
C ALA A 153 3.42 2.50 2.40
N PHE A 154 3.46 1.21 2.73
CA PHE A 154 2.95 0.66 3.98
C PHE A 154 4.01 -0.17 4.70
N GLY A 155 3.68 -0.64 5.90
CA GLY A 155 4.54 -1.51 6.67
C GLY A 155 4.48 -2.99 6.23
N THR A 156 5.20 -3.84 6.95
CA THR A 156 5.32 -5.28 6.66
C THR A 156 4.13 -6.08 7.19
N ALA A 157 3.86 -7.25 6.62
CA ALA A 157 2.76 -8.10 7.07
C ALA A 157 2.86 -8.49 8.57
N PRO A 158 4.04 -8.86 9.11
CA PRO A 158 4.17 -9.13 10.55
C PRO A 158 3.84 -7.93 11.43
N GLN A 159 4.19 -6.70 10.99
CA GLN A 159 3.92 -5.47 11.73
C GLN A 159 2.44 -5.31 12.10
N VAL A 160 1.54 -5.72 11.21
CA VAL A 160 0.10 -5.68 11.44
C VAL A 160 -0.35 -6.77 12.41
N THR A 161 0.22 -7.95 12.30
CA THR A 161 -0.31 -9.12 12.98
C THR A 161 0.28 -9.34 14.37
N TYR A 162 1.42 -8.73 14.69
CA TYR A 162 1.93 -8.68 16.07
C TYR A 162 0.90 -8.10 17.06
N PRO A 163 0.35 -6.89 16.84
CA PRO A 163 -0.68 -6.34 17.71
C PRO A 163 -1.94 -7.22 17.81
N LEU A 164 -2.30 -7.90 16.70
CA LEU A 164 -3.45 -8.81 16.74
C LEU A 164 -3.21 -10.02 17.63
N GLY A 165 -2.00 -10.59 17.60
CA GLY A 165 -1.60 -11.70 18.47
C GLY A 165 -1.61 -11.29 19.95
N ASP A 166 -1.04 -10.14 20.26
CA ASP A 166 -1.07 -9.56 21.62
C ASP A 166 -2.52 -9.31 22.09
N TYR A 167 -3.34 -8.70 21.24
CA TYR A 167 -4.75 -8.42 21.53
C TYR A 167 -5.57 -9.69 21.75
N ALA A 168 -5.36 -10.71 20.91
CA ALA A 168 -6.06 -11.99 21.02
C ALA A 168 -5.79 -12.68 22.36
N ALA A 169 -4.53 -12.71 22.82
CA ALA A 169 -4.17 -13.34 24.08
C ALA A 169 -4.58 -12.50 25.30
N LYS A 170 -4.25 -11.20 25.31
CA LYS A 170 -4.40 -10.35 26.50
C LYS A 170 -5.80 -9.75 26.67
N THR A 171 -6.46 -9.38 25.56
CA THR A 171 -7.74 -8.68 25.61
C THR A 171 -8.91 -9.62 25.37
N LEU A 172 -8.83 -10.48 24.33
CA LEU A 172 -9.87 -11.46 24.06
C LEU A 172 -9.76 -12.70 24.97
N GLY A 173 -8.61 -12.90 25.60
CA GLY A 173 -8.39 -14.00 26.55
C GLY A 173 -8.20 -15.37 25.90
N PHE A 174 -8.01 -15.42 24.57
CA PHE A 174 -7.83 -16.68 23.85
C PHE A 174 -6.54 -17.37 24.27
N LYS A 175 -6.61 -18.71 24.39
CA LYS A 175 -5.51 -19.57 24.87
C LYS A 175 -4.97 -20.48 23.78
N LYS A 176 -5.84 -20.99 22.91
CA LYS A 176 -5.50 -21.94 21.86
C LYS A 176 -5.97 -21.42 20.49
N VAL A 177 -5.07 -21.32 19.54
CA VAL A 177 -5.37 -20.86 18.19
C VAL A 177 -4.83 -21.84 17.15
N CYS A 178 -5.65 -22.14 16.13
CA CYS A 178 -5.22 -22.79 14.90
C CYS A 178 -4.92 -21.71 13.85
N ILE A 179 -3.78 -21.82 13.17
CA ILE A 179 -3.44 -21.00 12.00
C ILE A 179 -3.97 -21.67 10.75
N VAL A 180 -4.73 -20.93 9.93
CA VAL A 180 -5.15 -21.34 8.58
C VAL A 180 -4.79 -20.22 7.62
N ALA A 181 -3.64 -20.31 6.97
CA ALA A 181 -3.13 -19.22 6.12
C ALA A 181 -2.65 -19.75 4.77
N GLU A 182 -2.75 -18.91 3.74
CA GLU A 182 -2.33 -19.28 2.40
C GLU A 182 -0.81 -19.54 2.33
N ASP A 183 -0.47 -20.57 1.57
CA ASP A 183 0.88 -21.07 1.42
C ASP A 183 1.70 -20.24 0.43
N PHE A 184 1.99 -19.01 0.81
CA PHE A 184 2.91 -18.11 0.11
C PHE A 184 3.47 -17.06 1.09
N THR A 185 4.44 -16.28 0.64
CA THR A 185 5.23 -15.38 1.52
C THR A 185 4.37 -14.51 2.44
N TYR A 186 3.34 -13.85 1.91
CA TYR A 186 2.46 -12.99 2.73
C TYR A 186 1.71 -13.76 3.82
N GLY A 187 1.21 -14.95 3.48
CA GLY A 187 0.53 -15.83 4.44
C GLY A 187 1.48 -16.26 5.56
N HIS A 188 2.71 -16.66 5.20
CA HIS A 188 3.74 -17.05 6.17
C HIS A 188 4.16 -15.88 7.07
N GLU A 189 4.41 -14.70 6.50
CA GLU A 189 4.81 -13.52 7.26
C GLU A 189 3.72 -13.06 8.24
N GLY A 190 2.47 -12.98 7.78
CA GLY A 190 1.35 -12.59 8.64
C GLY A 190 1.10 -13.61 9.75
N ALA A 191 1.11 -14.89 9.43
CA ALA A 191 0.97 -15.97 10.41
C ALA A 191 2.13 -15.99 11.41
N GLY A 192 3.36 -15.74 10.94
CA GLY A 192 4.54 -15.70 11.77
C GLY A 192 4.52 -14.56 12.78
N GLY A 193 4.14 -13.35 12.36
CA GLY A 193 3.97 -12.20 13.26
C GLY A 193 2.91 -12.46 14.33
N PHE A 194 1.74 -12.94 13.93
CA PHE A 194 0.69 -13.32 14.86
C PHE A 194 1.17 -14.37 15.88
N HIS A 195 1.79 -15.44 15.39
CA HIS A 195 2.28 -16.55 16.21
C HIS A 195 3.25 -16.05 17.30
N LEU A 196 4.30 -15.32 16.90
CA LEU A 196 5.30 -14.84 17.85
C LEU A 196 4.67 -13.97 18.96
N ALA A 197 3.81 -13.03 18.59
CA ALA A 197 3.19 -12.14 19.56
C ALA A 197 2.15 -12.85 20.44
N PHE A 198 1.37 -13.77 19.86
CA PHE A 198 0.38 -14.54 20.59
C PHE A 198 1.01 -15.46 21.64
N GLU A 199 2.09 -16.21 21.27
CA GLU A 199 2.79 -17.06 22.23
C GLU A 199 3.59 -16.25 23.26
N ALA A 200 4.18 -15.13 22.88
CA ALA A 200 4.83 -14.21 23.83
C ALA A 200 3.84 -13.63 24.86
N ALA A 201 2.56 -13.50 24.49
CA ALA A 201 1.48 -13.06 25.35
C ALA A 201 0.81 -14.22 26.16
N GLY A 202 1.34 -15.45 26.09
CA GLY A 202 0.89 -16.61 26.85
C GLY A 202 -0.16 -17.48 26.15
N GLY A 203 -0.43 -17.24 24.86
CA GLY A 203 -1.25 -18.12 24.02
C GLY A 203 -0.47 -19.35 23.52
N LYS A 204 -1.15 -20.25 22.83
CA LYS A 204 -0.59 -21.46 22.23
C LYS A 204 -1.08 -21.64 20.81
N ILE A 205 -0.16 -21.76 19.85
CA ILE A 205 -0.50 -22.21 18.52
C ILE A 205 -0.48 -23.73 18.52
N VAL A 206 -1.65 -24.35 18.35
CA VAL A 206 -1.82 -25.80 18.47
C VAL A 206 -1.93 -26.52 17.13
N GLN A 207 -2.09 -25.75 16.04
CA GLN A 207 -2.21 -26.32 14.70
C GLN A 207 -1.86 -25.25 13.65
N LYS A 208 -1.29 -25.70 12.51
CA LYS A 208 -1.07 -24.86 11.32
C LYS A 208 -1.53 -25.61 10.08
N LEU A 209 -2.36 -24.97 9.27
CA LEU A 209 -2.89 -25.47 8.01
C LEU A 209 -2.56 -24.47 6.90
N TRP A 210 -2.10 -24.98 5.76
CA TRP A 210 -1.56 -24.16 4.70
C TRP A 210 -2.24 -24.48 3.35
N PRO A 211 -3.47 -23.96 3.10
CA PRO A 211 -4.07 -24.05 1.78
C PRO A 211 -3.25 -23.26 0.75
N PRO A 212 -3.08 -23.79 -0.48
CA PRO A 212 -2.40 -23.06 -1.54
C PRO A 212 -3.22 -21.82 -1.95
N LEU A 213 -2.55 -20.77 -2.48
CA LEU A 213 -3.19 -19.53 -2.93
C LEU A 213 -4.32 -19.77 -3.95
N ASN A 214 -4.18 -20.79 -4.78
CA ASN A 214 -5.16 -21.20 -5.79
C ASN A 214 -6.04 -22.38 -5.35
N ALA A 215 -6.23 -22.59 -4.03
CA ALA A 215 -7.07 -23.67 -3.52
C ALA A 215 -8.46 -23.61 -4.17
N PRO A 216 -8.95 -24.72 -4.76
CA PRO A 216 -10.27 -24.75 -5.39
C PRO A 216 -11.38 -24.67 -4.34
N GLU A 217 -11.13 -25.23 -3.15
CA GLU A 217 -12.05 -25.29 -2.01
C GLU A 217 -11.29 -25.31 -0.68
N TYR A 218 -12.02 -25.13 0.43
CA TYR A 218 -11.44 -25.09 1.78
C TYR A 218 -11.92 -26.22 2.69
N GLY A 219 -12.88 -27.06 2.25
CA GLY A 219 -13.50 -28.10 3.07
C GLY A 219 -12.50 -29.05 3.72
N VAL A 220 -11.50 -29.50 2.96
CA VAL A 220 -10.45 -30.41 3.44
C VAL A 220 -9.59 -29.81 4.56
N TYR A 221 -9.43 -28.50 4.60
CA TYR A 221 -8.71 -27.80 5.67
C TYR A 221 -9.61 -27.55 6.87
N LEU A 222 -10.87 -27.15 6.63
CA LEU A 222 -11.86 -26.87 7.68
C LEU A 222 -12.17 -28.15 8.51
N ALA A 223 -12.25 -29.30 7.85
CA ALA A 223 -12.46 -30.60 8.51
C ALA A 223 -11.31 -31.02 9.44
N GLN A 224 -10.12 -30.47 9.26
CA GLN A 224 -8.93 -30.76 10.07
C GLN A 224 -8.81 -29.86 11.30
N ILE A 225 -9.57 -28.77 11.39
CA ILE A 225 -9.47 -27.83 12.51
C ILE A 225 -9.85 -28.55 13.80
N LYS A 226 -8.97 -28.49 14.80
CA LYS A 226 -9.22 -29.07 16.13
C LYS A 226 -10.40 -28.35 16.80
N PRO A 227 -11.33 -29.10 17.41
CA PRO A 227 -12.56 -28.50 17.95
C PRO A 227 -12.34 -27.71 19.25
N ASP A 228 -11.20 -27.88 19.93
CA ASP A 228 -10.89 -27.27 21.23
C ASP A 228 -10.06 -25.96 21.12
N VAL A 229 -10.09 -25.31 19.96
CA VAL A 229 -9.48 -24.00 19.76
C VAL A 229 -10.48 -22.86 20.03
N ASP A 230 -9.99 -21.78 20.64
CA ASP A 230 -10.81 -20.57 20.90
C ASP A 230 -11.05 -19.77 19.63
N ALA A 231 -10.04 -19.79 18.74
CA ALA A 231 -10.08 -19.04 17.50
C ALA A 231 -9.22 -19.68 16.40
N ILE A 232 -9.48 -19.27 15.19
CA ILE A 232 -8.54 -19.44 14.07
C ILE A 232 -7.90 -18.11 13.70
N TYR A 233 -6.60 -18.10 13.43
CA TYR A 233 -5.96 -17.00 12.70
C TYR A 233 -5.97 -17.32 11.21
N THR A 234 -6.38 -16.35 10.39
CA THR A 234 -6.50 -16.51 8.94
C THR A 234 -5.64 -15.50 8.19
N GLY A 235 -4.89 -16.01 7.21
CA GLY A 235 -4.02 -15.21 6.35
C GLY A 235 -4.38 -15.37 4.87
N PHE A 236 -5.55 -14.88 4.46
CA PHE A 236 -6.03 -14.95 3.08
C PHE A 236 -5.97 -13.60 2.37
N ALA A 237 -5.82 -13.61 1.04
CA ALA A 237 -5.71 -12.42 0.20
C ALA A 237 -6.64 -12.49 -1.04
N GLY A 238 -6.79 -11.35 -1.72
CA GLY A 238 -7.60 -11.24 -2.93
C GLY A 238 -9.07 -11.57 -2.68
N SER A 239 -9.66 -12.46 -3.48
CA SER A 239 -11.05 -12.93 -3.33
C SER A 239 -11.20 -14.13 -2.37
N ASN A 240 -10.12 -14.73 -1.94
CA ASN A 240 -10.13 -15.95 -1.13
C ASN A 240 -10.75 -15.79 0.27
N PRO A 241 -10.64 -14.64 0.96
CA PRO A 241 -11.35 -14.41 2.23
C PRO A 241 -12.86 -14.63 2.12
N LEU A 242 -13.50 -14.15 1.05
CA LEU A 242 -14.93 -14.35 0.81
C LEU A 242 -15.28 -15.83 0.72
N ARG A 243 -14.53 -16.58 -0.08
CA ARG A 243 -14.73 -18.03 -0.28
C ARG A 243 -14.51 -18.82 1.01
N PHE A 244 -13.45 -18.46 1.75
CA PHE A 244 -13.10 -19.12 3.00
C PHE A 244 -14.18 -18.88 4.07
N LEU A 245 -14.62 -17.64 4.31
CA LEU A 245 -15.62 -17.31 5.32
C LEU A 245 -16.98 -17.97 5.00
N LYS A 246 -17.36 -18.02 3.73
CA LYS A 246 -18.55 -18.72 3.29
C LYS A 246 -18.47 -20.20 3.63
N ALA A 247 -17.39 -20.87 3.22
CA ALA A 247 -17.16 -22.27 3.55
C ALA A 247 -17.11 -22.52 5.07
N PHE A 248 -16.46 -21.65 5.83
CA PHE A 248 -16.38 -21.71 7.28
C PHE A 248 -17.77 -21.67 7.96
N ALA A 249 -18.65 -20.81 7.44
CA ALA A 249 -20.03 -20.72 7.92
C ALA A 249 -20.85 -21.98 7.52
N GLU A 250 -20.73 -22.43 6.27
CA GLU A 250 -21.40 -23.64 5.74
C GLU A 250 -20.98 -24.93 6.49
N PHE A 251 -19.72 -25.00 6.96
CA PHE A 251 -19.22 -26.08 7.84
C PHE A 251 -19.75 -25.98 9.27
N GLY A 252 -20.55 -24.97 9.61
CA GLY A 252 -21.12 -24.76 10.92
C GLY A 252 -20.09 -24.41 11.99
N LEU A 253 -18.94 -23.83 11.61
CA LEU A 253 -17.87 -23.39 12.52
C LEU A 253 -18.09 -21.96 13.02
N LYS A 254 -18.84 -21.15 12.28
CA LYS A 254 -19.22 -19.81 12.70
C LYS A 254 -20.01 -19.85 14.02
N GLY A 255 -19.58 -19.06 14.99
CA GLY A 255 -20.15 -19.03 16.33
C GLY A 255 -19.58 -20.09 17.31
N LYS A 256 -18.84 -21.10 16.82
CA LYS A 256 -18.13 -22.05 17.68
C LYS A 256 -16.73 -21.60 18.05
N MET A 257 -16.06 -20.88 17.15
CA MET A 257 -14.75 -20.30 17.37
C MET A 257 -14.66 -18.93 16.68
N ALA A 258 -13.80 -18.06 17.21
CA ALA A 258 -13.60 -16.73 16.64
C ALA A 258 -12.70 -16.81 15.39
N VAL A 259 -12.87 -15.84 14.47
CA VAL A 259 -11.98 -15.65 13.33
C VAL A 259 -11.17 -14.38 13.52
N LEU A 260 -9.86 -14.53 13.48
CA LEU A 260 -8.86 -13.45 13.49
C LEU A 260 -8.20 -13.41 12.12
N GLY A 261 -8.00 -12.23 11.56
CA GLY A 261 -7.44 -12.11 10.21
C GLY A 261 -6.44 -10.98 10.06
N ASN A 262 -5.61 -11.10 9.04
CA ASN A 262 -4.76 -10.00 8.59
C ASN A 262 -5.61 -8.90 7.90
N THR A 263 -4.94 -7.86 7.40
CA THR A 263 -5.57 -6.70 6.77
C THR A 263 -6.49 -7.07 5.61
N THR A 264 -6.08 -8.05 4.80
CA THR A 264 -6.78 -8.46 3.57
C THR A 264 -8.02 -9.30 3.84
N MET A 265 -8.14 -9.88 5.03
CA MET A 265 -9.26 -10.76 5.37
C MET A 265 -10.61 -10.06 5.31
N THR A 266 -10.63 -8.78 5.64
CA THR A 266 -11.84 -7.95 5.65
C THR A 266 -11.61 -6.62 4.94
N ASP A 267 -10.77 -6.59 3.90
CA ASP A 267 -10.55 -5.38 3.11
C ASP A 267 -11.88 -4.83 2.58
N GLU A 268 -12.06 -3.52 2.64
CA GLU A 268 -13.32 -2.85 2.36
C GLU A 268 -13.83 -3.15 0.93
N GLY A 269 -12.91 -3.31 -0.02
CA GLY A 269 -13.26 -3.61 -1.40
C GLY A 269 -13.89 -4.99 -1.59
N ILE A 270 -13.54 -5.99 -0.75
CA ILE A 270 -14.19 -7.30 -0.75
C ILE A 270 -15.32 -7.39 0.29
N LEU A 271 -15.22 -6.67 1.39
CA LEU A 271 -16.22 -6.69 2.45
C LEU A 271 -17.63 -6.31 1.92
N LYS A 272 -17.70 -5.43 0.92
CA LYS A 272 -18.96 -5.01 0.26
C LYS A 272 -19.75 -6.13 -0.39
N VAL A 273 -19.10 -7.25 -0.75
CA VAL A 273 -19.75 -8.43 -1.38
C VAL A 273 -19.85 -9.64 -0.45
N MET A 274 -19.38 -9.50 0.80
CA MET A 274 -19.56 -10.50 1.85
C MET A 274 -20.96 -10.40 2.47
N GLY A 275 -21.42 -11.49 3.06
CA GLY A 275 -22.65 -11.56 3.83
C GLY A 275 -22.39 -11.60 5.34
N ASP A 276 -23.35 -12.17 6.08
CA ASP A 276 -23.27 -12.29 7.53
C ASP A 276 -22.12 -13.20 8.01
N GLU A 277 -21.56 -14.03 7.13
CA GLU A 277 -20.36 -14.82 7.42
C GLU A 277 -19.18 -13.99 7.89
N ALA A 278 -19.10 -12.72 7.46
CA ALA A 278 -18.04 -11.81 7.88
C ALA A 278 -18.31 -11.12 9.23
N VAL A 279 -19.56 -11.05 9.69
CA VAL A 279 -19.91 -10.37 10.95
C VAL A 279 -19.21 -11.03 12.13
N GLY A 280 -18.52 -10.21 12.93
CA GLY A 280 -17.79 -10.67 14.11
C GLY A 280 -16.33 -11.04 13.84
N VAL A 281 -15.88 -11.08 12.60
CA VAL A 281 -14.46 -11.30 12.25
C VAL A 281 -13.63 -10.13 12.80
N TYR A 282 -12.56 -10.47 13.51
CA TYR A 282 -11.54 -9.53 13.95
C TYR A 282 -10.44 -9.46 12.89
N SER A 283 -9.94 -8.27 12.63
CA SER A 283 -8.77 -8.08 11.76
C SER A 283 -7.86 -6.98 12.30
N ALA A 284 -6.65 -6.95 11.81
CA ALA A 284 -5.75 -5.82 12.04
C ALA A 284 -5.33 -5.18 10.72
N GLY A 285 -5.08 -3.88 10.72
CA GLY A 285 -4.70 -3.16 9.50
C GLY A 285 -4.08 -1.80 9.80
N TRP A 286 -3.32 -1.30 8.83
CA TRP A 286 -2.80 0.08 8.82
C TRP A 286 -3.88 1.09 8.46
N TYR A 287 -4.96 0.65 7.85
CA TYR A 287 -6.01 1.47 7.28
C TYR A 287 -7.39 0.92 7.65
N ALA A 288 -8.34 1.83 7.82
CA ALA A 288 -9.77 1.54 7.82
C ALA A 288 -10.51 2.78 7.27
N ALA A 289 -11.54 2.57 6.46
CA ALA A 289 -12.34 3.67 5.91
C ALA A 289 -12.98 4.56 7.00
N GLY A 290 -13.18 4.00 8.20
CA GLY A 290 -13.71 4.70 9.37
C GLY A 290 -12.73 5.58 10.14
N LEU A 291 -11.48 5.77 9.67
CA LEU A 291 -10.53 6.69 10.32
C LEU A 291 -11.04 8.13 10.30
N ASP A 292 -11.11 8.74 11.50
CA ASP A 292 -11.67 10.09 11.70
C ASP A 292 -10.60 11.19 11.49
N THR A 293 -10.09 11.29 10.26
CA THR A 293 -9.19 12.38 9.85
C THR A 293 -9.77 13.11 8.64
N PRO A 294 -9.52 14.43 8.49
CA PRO A 294 -9.98 15.18 7.32
C PRO A 294 -9.51 14.57 5.99
N ASP A 295 -8.25 14.15 5.93
CA ASP A 295 -7.66 13.57 4.73
C ASP A 295 -8.31 12.23 4.37
N ASN A 296 -8.59 11.37 5.37
CA ASN A 296 -9.30 10.13 5.13
C ASN A 296 -10.74 10.37 4.67
N LYS A 297 -11.46 11.29 5.30
CA LYS A 297 -12.83 11.63 4.88
C LYS A 297 -12.88 12.09 3.41
N LYS A 298 -11.91 12.91 2.99
CA LYS A 298 -11.78 13.33 1.59
C LYS A 298 -11.50 12.14 0.66
N PHE A 299 -10.55 11.27 1.03
CA PHE A 299 -10.19 10.09 0.26
C PHE A 299 -11.38 9.13 0.11
N VAL A 300 -12.08 8.82 1.21
CA VAL A 300 -13.30 7.99 1.23
C VAL A 300 -14.38 8.60 0.33
N ALA A 301 -14.62 9.92 0.45
CA ALA A 301 -15.60 10.60 -0.39
C ALA A 301 -15.24 10.52 -1.88
N GLY A 302 -13.96 10.67 -2.23
CA GLY A 302 -13.46 10.56 -3.60
C GLY A 302 -13.71 9.17 -4.20
N ILE A 303 -13.31 8.10 -3.50
CA ILE A 303 -13.52 6.72 -3.95
C ILE A 303 -15.01 6.39 -4.03
N ASN A 304 -15.81 6.77 -3.04
CA ASN A 304 -17.26 6.54 -3.07
C ASN A 304 -17.96 7.26 -4.24
N ALA A 305 -17.52 8.46 -4.58
CA ALA A 305 -18.09 9.20 -5.70
C ALA A 305 -17.87 8.47 -7.03
N GLU A 306 -16.66 7.91 -7.24
CA GLU A 306 -16.26 7.25 -8.49
C GLU A 306 -16.72 5.79 -8.56
N TYR A 307 -16.49 5.02 -7.49
CA TYR A 307 -16.56 3.55 -7.53
C TYR A 307 -17.69 2.95 -6.66
N LYS A 308 -18.43 3.80 -5.92
CA LYS A 308 -19.60 3.41 -5.10
C LYS A 308 -19.30 2.41 -3.99
N HIS A 309 -18.07 2.44 -3.44
CA HIS A 309 -17.67 1.66 -2.28
C HIS A 309 -16.62 2.41 -1.44
N ASP A 310 -16.41 1.96 -0.21
CA ASP A 310 -15.36 2.50 0.63
C ASP A 310 -13.99 1.99 0.15
N PRO A 311 -12.93 2.83 0.22
CA PRO A 311 -11.58 2.41 -0.07
C PRO A 311 -11.08 1.43 0.98
N GLY A 312 -10.32 0.43 0.55
CA GLY A 312 -9.55 -0.45 1.40
C GLY A 312 -8.07 -0.10 1.39
N PHE A 313 -7.28 -0.94 2.05
CA PHE A 313 -5.83 -0.73 2.06
C PHE A 313 -5.20 -0.91 0.68
N TYR A 314 -5.77 -1.78 -0.17
CA TYR A 314 -5.33 -1.92 -1.57
C TYR A 314 -5.50 -0.60 -2.35
N THR A 315 -6.60 0.12 -2.13
CA THR A 315 -6.85 1.42 -2.75
C THR A 315 -5.88 2.49 -2.22
N ALA A 316 -5.61 2.48 -0.92
CA ALA A 316 -4.76 3.47 -0.27
C ALA A 316 -3.26 3.32 -0.63
N GLY A 317 -2.80 2.12 -1.00
CA GLY A 317 -1.39 1.85 -1.29
C GLY A 317 -0.81 2.67 -2.45
N PRO A 318 -1.34 2.54 -3.67
CA PRO A 318 -0.87 3.33 -4.81
C PRO A 318 -1.09 4.83 -4.64
N TYR A 319 -2.20 5.23 -4.01
CA TYR A 319 -2.44 6.64 -3.68
C TYR A 319 -1.31 7.22 -2.83
N THR A 320 -0.88 6.45 -1.81
CA THR A 320 0.26 6.79 -0.95
C THR A 320 1.59 6.82 -1.69
N ALA A 321 1.85 5.82 -2.52
CA ALA A 321 3.08 5.76 -3.32
C ALA A 321 3.20 6.98 -4.24
N LEU A 322 2.11 7.39 -4.87
CA LEU A 322 2.06 8.59 -5.72
C LEU A 322 2.21 9.88 -4.91
N LEU A 323 1.69 9.94 -3.66
CA LEU A 323 1.97 11.06 -2.75
C LEU A 323 3.46 11.17 -2.42
N ILE A 324 4.14 10.06 -2.14
CA ILE A 324 5.58 10.05 -1.89
C ILE A 324 6.34 10.59 -3.11
N ILE A 325 5.96 10.16 -4.31
CA ILE A 325 6.57 10.65 -5.56
C ILE A 325 6.31 12.16 -5.73
N GLU A 326 5.08 12.62 -5.47
CA GLU A 326 4.72 14.04 -5.56
C GLU A 326 5.55 14.91 -4.62
N GLU A 327 5.67 14.53 -3.36
CA GLU A 327 6.45 15.29 -2.36
C GLU A 327 7.95 15.29 -2.69
N ALA A 328 8.48 14.15 -3.13
CA ALA A 328 9.88 14.08 -3.59
C ALA A 328 10.13 14.99 -4.80
N LEU A 329 9.21 15.02 -5.76
CA LEU A 329 9.32 15.88 -6.94
C LEU A 329 9.17 17.37 -6.61
N LYS A 330 8.39 17.74 -5.60
CA LYS A 330 8.38 19.12 -5.10
C LYS A 330 9.78 19.54 -4.61
N THR A 331 10.45 18.65 -3.88
CA THR A 331 11.82 18.87 -3.38
C THR A 331 12.84 18.99 -4.52
N THR A 332 12.76 18.13 -5.53
CA THR A 332 13.67 18.14 -6.69
C THR A 332 13.23 19.10 -7.80
N LYS A 333 12.18 19.90 -7.58
CA LYS A 333 11.61 20.83 -8.57
C LYS A 333 11.24 20.15 -9.89
N GLY A 334 10.63 18.98 -9.79
CA GLY A 334 10.19 18.16 -10.92
C GLY A 334 11.27 17.34 -11.61
N LYS A 335 12.53 17.36 -11.16
CA LYS A 335 13.64 16.65 -11.76
C LYS A 335 13.73 15.20 -11.29
N THR A 336 14.04 14.30 -12.23
CA THR A 336 14.27 12.85 -12.01
C THR A 336 15.60 12.38 -12.61
N ASP A 337 16.28 13.22 -13.36
CA ASP A 337 17.56 12.95 -14.03
C ASP A 337 18.73 12.80 -13.05
N ASP A 338 18.70 13.51 -11.91
CA ASP A 338 19.57 13.23 -10.78
C ASP A 338 18.94 12.12 -9.91
N ALA A 339 19.15 10.87 -10.32
CA ALA A 339 18.56 9.72 -9.64
C ALA A 339 18.95 9.61 -8.15
N PRO A 340 20.20 9.87 -7.70
CA PRO A 340 20.55 9.93 -6.29
C PRO A 340 19.78 11.00 -5.50
N ALA A 341 19.66 12.21 -6.06
CA ALA A 341 18.92 13.28 -5.40
C ALA A 341 17.42 12.98 -5.31
N PHE A 342 16.83 12.42 -6.36
CA PHE A 342 15.43 12.01 -6.37
C PHE A 342 15.16 10.88 -5.37
N LEU A 343 16.01 9.85 -5.33
CA LEU A 343 15.91 8.75 -4.37
C LEU A 343 16.02 9.26 -2.93
N LYS A 344 17.00 10.14 -2.67
CA LYS A 344 17.13 10.79 -1.35
C LYS A 344 15.89 11.58 -0.98
N ALA A 345 15.34 12.35 -1.91
CA ALA A 345 14.12 13.11 -1.69
C ALA A 345 12.94 12.20 -1.31
N MET A 346 12.79 11.03 -1.97
CA MET A 346 11.75 10.04 -1.60
C MET A 346 11.96 9.48 -0.18
N HIS A 347 13.19 9.18 0.22
CA HIS A 347 13.50 8.71 1.57
C HIS A 347 13.25 9.78 2.66
N ASP A 348 13.42 11.05 2.30
CA ASP A 348 13.24 12.17 3.23
C ASP A 348 11.78 12.62 3.36
N VAL A 349 10.85 12.05 2.57
CA VAL A 349 9.43 12.41 2.63
C VAL A 349 8.85 12.19 4.03
N ARG A 350 8.10 13.19 4.50
CA ARG A 350 7.32 13.14 5.73
C ARG A 350 5.89 13.50 5.40
N LEU A 351 5.02 12.50 5.32
CA LEU A 351 3.61 12.71 5.03
C LEU A 351 2.89 13.14 6.31
N THR A 352 2.42 14.39 6.33
CA THR A 352 1.61 14.94 7.42
C THR A 352 0.13 14.99 7.05
N HIS A 353 -0.18 15.03 5.74
CA HIS A 353 -1.52 15.03 5.16
C HIS A 353 -1.71 13.79 4.30
N TRP A 354 -2.30 12.77 4.90
CA TRP A 354 -2.44 11.46 4.31
C TRP A 354 -3.62 10.69 4.94
N PRO A 355 -4.35 9.86 4.20
CA PRO A 355 -5.51 9.13 4.72
C PRO A 355 -5.26 8.30 5.99
N ILE A 356 -4.05 7.78 6.21
CA ILE A 356 -3.72 6.95 7.38
C ILE A 356 -3.12 7.74 8.56
N GLY A 357 -2.90 9.03 8.42
CA GLY A 357 -2.29 9.85 9.48
C GLY A 357 -0.75 9.97 9.36
N PRO A 358 -0.10 10.63 10.34
CA PRO A 358 1.33 10.94 10.26
C PRO A 358 2.20 9.69 10.20
N VAL A 359 3.20 9.70 9.33
CA VAL A 359 4.14 8.60 9.15
C VAL A 359 5.55 9.06 9.33
N LYS A 360 6.32 8.28 10.07
CA LYS A 360 7.78 8.38 10.07
C LYS A 360 8.39 7.04 9.64
N LEU A 361 9.52 7.11 8.96
CA LEU A 361 10.27 5.92 8.57
C LEU A 361 11.23 5.50 9.70
N ASP A 362 11.43 4.21 9.85
CA ASP A 362 12.49 3.67 10.67
C ASP A 362 13.86 3.80 9.97
N GLN A 363 14.93 3.36 10.63
CA GLN A 363 16.29 3.41 10.08
C GLN A 363 16.48 2.59 8.79
N TYR A 364 15.55 1.69 8.47
CA TYR A 364 15.56 0.87 7.27
C TYR A 364 14.67 1.42 6.17
N GLY A 365 13.98 2.55 6.41
CA GLY A 365 13.05 3.16 5.46
C GLY A 365 11.68 2.48 5.41
N THR A 366 11.32 1.72 6.44
CA THR A 366 9.97 1.14 6.59
C THR A 366 9.10 2.07 7.44
N PRO A 367 7.84 2.32 7.05
CA PRO A 367 6.94 3.15 7.84
C PRO A 367 6.65 2.58 9.22
N ILE A 368 6.75 3.43 10.25
CA ILE A 368 6.21 3.18 11.59
C ILE A 368 4.80 3.70 11.59
N LEU A 369 3.81 2.84 11.85
CA LEU A 369 2.40 3.12 11.63
C LEU A 369 1.56 2.75 12.85
N ASP A 370 0.43 3.43 12.99
CA ASP A 370 -0.63 2.98 13.88
C ASP A 370 -1.28 1.72 13.31
N ILE A 371 -1.52 0.73 14.16
CA ILE A 371 -2.20 -0.50 13.78
C ILE A 371 -3.55 -0.55 14.47
N HIS A 372 -4.59 -0.69 13.67
CA HIS A 372 -5.96 -0.71 14.11
C HIS A 372 -6.48 -2.14 14.20
N ILE A 373 -6.89 -2.57 15.38
CA ILE A 373 -7.70 -3.78 15.55
C ILE A 373 -9.11 -3.40 15.15
N ARG A 374 -9.69 -4.15 14.24
CA ARG A 374 -10.99 -3.91 13.65
C ARG A 374 -11.90 -5.12 13.90
N LYS A 375 -13.19 -4.88 14.00
CA LYS A 375 -14.21 -5.92 14.05
C LYS A 375 -15.28 -5.62 13.03
N VAL A 376 -15.64 -6.59 12.23
CA VAL A 376 -16.73 -6.43 11.26
C VAL A 376 -18.07 -6.38 12.00
N ALA A 377 -18.80 -5.31 11.76
CA ALA A 377 -20.14 -5.10 12.28
C ALA A 377 -21.09 -4.57 11.18
N ARG A 378 -22.40 -4.71 11.37
CA ARG A 378 -23.38 -3.98 10.55
C ARG A 378 -23.62 -2.61 11.13
N VAL A 379 -23.25 -1.58 10.38
CA VAL A 379 -23.52 -0.18 10.72
C VAL A 379 -24.42 0.40 9.64
N ASN A 380 -25.61 0.85 10.00
CA ASN A 380 -26.61 1.36 9.04
C ASN A 380 -26.90 0.37 7.87
N GLY A 381 -26.97 -0.92 8.16
CA GLY A 381 -27.20 -1.98 7.17
C GLY A 381 -25.99 -2.42 6.35
N LYS A 382 -24.86 -1.72 6.43
CA LYS A 382 -23.63 -2.00 5.70
C LYS A 382 -22.60 -2.73 6.58
N LEU A 383 -21.91 -3.71 6.02
CA LEU A 383 -20.74 -4.31 6.70
C LEU A 383 -19.60 -3.29 6.77
N THR A 384 -19.08 -3.09 7.96
CA THR A 384 -18.08 -2.06 8.23
C THR A 384 -17.00 -2.61 9.16
N ASN A 385 -15.74 -2.32 8.87
CA ASN A 385 -14.62 -2.53 9.77
C ASN A 385 -14.64 -1.46 10.87
N THR A 386 -15.23 -1.77 12.02
CA THR A 386 -15.21 -0.88 13.16
C THR A 386 -13.90 -0.97 13.91
N ILE A 387 -13.19 0.15 14.08
CA ILE A 387 -11.97 0.22 14.88
C ILE A 387 -12.34 0.07 16.36
N ILE A 388 -11.78 -0.93 17.03
CA ILE A 388 -12.05 -1.23 18.44
C ILE A 388 -10.84 -1.00 19.34
N LYS A 389 -9.64 -0.96 18.76
CA LYS A 389 -8.38 -0.65 19.46
C LYS A 389 -7.36 -0.12 18.45
N THR A 390 -6.55 0.84 18.86
CA THR A 390 -5.39 1.29 18.11
C THR A 390 -4.12 1.04 18.92
N TYR A 391 -3.13 0.44 18.29
CA TYR A 391 -1.77 0.35 18.77
C TYR A 391 -0.95 1.42 18.06
N PRO A 392 -0.47 2.46 18.77
CA PRO A 392 0.20 3.57 18.12
C PRO A 392 1.64 3.21 17.77
N GLN A 393 2.11 3.75 16.66
CA GLN A 393 3.52 3.78 16.25
C GLN A 393 4.22 2.40 16.32
N VAL A 394 3.61 1.39 15.72
CA VAL A 394 4.12 0.02 15.70
C VAL A 394 5.29 -0.08 14.72
N SER A 395 6.42 -0.60 15.21
CA SER A 395 7.59 -0.95 14.40
C SER A 395 7.38 -2.27 13.66
N GLN A 396 8.03 -2.44 12.51
CA GLN A 396 8.08 -3.73 11.80
C GLN A 396 8.71 -4.87 12.63
N PHE A 397 9.41 -4.54 13.70
CA PHE A 397 10.05 -5.50 14.61
C PHE A 397 9.25 -5.72 15.89
N TRP A 398 8.09 -5.04 16.05
CA TRP A 398 7.27 -5.08 17.26
C TRP A 398 8.08 -4.65 18.49
N THR A 399 8.24 -5.52 19.46
CA THR A 399 9.02 -5.31 20.70
C THR A 399 10.42 -5.93 20.64
N THR A 400 10.79 -6.55 19.53
CA THR A 400 12.09 -7.20 19.36
C THR A 400 13.14 -6.16 18.94
N ASP A 401 14.36 -6.26 19.48
CA ASP A 401 15.47 -5.43 18.99
C ASP A 401 15.71 -5.71 17.50
N PRO A 402 15.83 -4.69 16.65
CA PRO A 402 16.02 -4.88 15.21
C PRO A 402 17.21 -5.78 14.86
N LYS A 403 18.33 -5.68 15.60
CA LYS A 403 19.52 -6.51 15.35
C LYS A 403 19.27 -7.98 15.65
N GLU A 404 18.42 -8.28 16.63
CA GLU A 404 18.03 -9.66 16.96
C GLU A 404 16.95 -10.17 16.00
N ALA A 405 16.02 -9.31 15.61
CA ALA A 405 14.97 -9.68 14.64
C ALA A 405 15.53 -10.13 13.29
N VAL A 406 16.53 -9.44 12.76
CA VAL A 406 17.14 -9.80 11.46
C VAL A 406 17.98 -11.09 11.51
N LYS A 407 18.35 -11.57 12.70
CA LYS A 407 19.04 -12.86 12.88
C LYS A 407 18.08 -14.05 12.88
N GLN A 408 16.78 -13.81 13.12
CA GLN A 408 15.77 -14.86 13.12
C GLN A 408 15.58 -15.43 11.71
N PRO A 409 15.19 -16.70 11.57
CA PRO A 409 14.84 -17.25 10.27
C PRO A 409 13.75 -16.44 9.55
N ILE A 410 13.70 -16.57 8.22
CA ILE A 410 12.61 -16.02 7.41
C ILE A 410 11.31 -16.76 7.78
N PHE A 411 10.22 -16.03 7.87
CA PHE A 411 8.91 -16.63 8.11
C PHE A 411 8.54 -17.64 7.00
N SER A 412 8.12 -18.81 7.43
CA SER A 412 7.80 -19.94 6.54
C SER A 412 6.73 -20.84 7.18
N ARG A 413 6.37 -21.93 6.51
CA ARG A 413 5.52 -22.97 7.14
C ARG A 413 6.10 -23.46 8.46
N ASP A 414 7.42 -23.59 8.54
CA ASP A 414 8.14 -24.20 9.65
C ASP A 414 8.56 -23.17 10.71
N TYR A 415 8.69 -21.90 10.34
CA TYR A 415 9.08 -20.85 11.27
C TYR A 415 8.01 -19.75 11.37
N PRO A 416 7.65 -19.33 12.60
CA PRO A 416 8.12 -19.77 13.93
C PRO A 416 7.76 -21.23 14.24
N VAL A 417 8.66 -21.90 14.96
CA VAL A 417 8.40 -23.26 15.44
C VAL A 417 7.38 -23.18 16.57
N SER A 418 6.23 -23.83 16.40
CA SER A 418 5.27 -23.94 17.49
C SER A 418 5.76 -24.94 18.52
N LYS A 419 5.77 -24.50 19.77
CA LYS A 419 6.14 -25.34 20.92
C LYS A 419 4.99 -26.27 21.36
N ASN A 420 3.82 -26.08 20.78
CA ASN A 420 2.55 -26.70 21.24
C ASN A 420 1.80 -27.40 20.09
N LEU A 421 2.46 -27.77 18.99
CA LEU A 421 1.86 -28.64 17.96
C LEU A 421 1.69 -30.04 18.56
N GLU A 422 0.45 -30.50 18.66
CA GLU A 422 0.07 -31.83 19.09
C GLU A 422 -0.33 -32.70 17.90
#